data_f228132fd70e3e51af94097d5c259d8e
#
_entry.id   f228132fd70e3e51af94097d5c259d8e
#
_cell.length_a   1.000
_cell.length_b   1.000
_cell.length_c   1.000
_cell.angle_alpha   90.00
_cell.angle_beta   90.00
_cell.angle_gamma   90.00
#
_symmetry.space_group_name_H-M   'P 1'
#
loop_
_entity.id
_entity.type
_entity.pdbx_description
1 polymer ?
#
loop_
_entity_poly.entity_id
_entity_poly.type
_entity_poly.pdbx_seq_one_letter_code
_entity_poly.pdbx_strand_id
1 'polypeptide(L)'
;KRWSMFWKNKDRKLIKHANDFGYFKLKAKCNWKFAIENYCESYHLPWVHPGLNEYSKIDDHYHIQGLPNRFAGKGTINYNPKFNGKEKLPCFPNWPKNKENIAEYIALFPNVMLGIHKDHYYVYWLEPLDHENTLEHMEIYYVGEKAAKSKRFKSLRKQNHKLWEDIQKEDVDIIQRMQIGRNSNAYNGGNF
;
A
#
# COMPACT_ATOMS: atom_id res chain seq x y z
N LYS A 1 1.86 -20.45 -4.35
CA LYS A 1 1.69 -20.97 -2.97
C LYS A 1 1.61 -19.83 -1.92
N ARG A 2 2.45 -18.78 -2.00
CA ARG A 2 2.48 -17.68 -1.02
C ARG A 2 1.12 -17.00 -0.83
N TRP A 3 0.36 -16.85 -1.89
CA TRP A 3 -0.89 -16.11 -1.93
C TRP A 3 -2.13 -17.00 -1.93
N SER A 4 -1.96 -18.27 -1.66
CA SER A 4 -3.07 -19.23 -1.67
C SER A 4 -4.13 -18.92 -0.61
N MET A 5 -3.80 -18.19 0.45
CA MET A 5 -4.79 -17.76 1.44
C MET A 5 -5.72 -16.66 0.91
N PHE A 6 -5.23 -15.77 0.01
CA PHE A 6 -6.05 -14.75 -0.65
C PHE A 6 -6.72 -15.25 -1.91
N TRP A 7 -6.09 -16.19 -2.60
CA TRP A 7 -6.46 -16.59 -3.93
C TRP A 7 -7.23 -17.90 -3.99
N LYS A 8 -7.64 -18.44 -2.87
CA LYS A 8 -8.66 -19.49 -2.87
C LYS A 8 -9.95 -18.92 -3.43
N ASN A 9 -10.58 -19.64 -4.34
CA ASN A 9 -11.73 -19.17 -5.16
C ASN A 9 -12.89 -18.52 -4.37
N LYS A 10 -13.07 -18.89 -3.10
CA LYS A 10 -14.11 -18.32 -2.24
C LYS A 10 -13.78 -16.91 -1.76
N ASP A 11 -12.52 -16.60 -1.47
CA ASP A 11 -12.13 -15.31 -0.88
C ASP A 11 -12.07 -14.19 -1.93
N ARG A 12 -11.74 -14.49 -3.19
CA ARG A 12 -11.79 -13.52 -4.30
C ARG A 12 -13.18 -12.93 -4.50
N LYS A 13 -14.23 -13.74 -4.33
CA LYS A 13 -15.62 -13.29 -4.46
C LYS A 13 -16.01 -12.28 -3.39
N LEU A 14 -15.27 -12.25 -2.27
CA LEU A 14 -15.50 -11.32 -1.17
C LEU A 14 -14.84 -9.96 -1.39
N ILE A 15 -13.87 -9.83 -2.29
CA ILE A 15 -13.22 -8.56 -2.58
C ILE A 15 -14.20 -7.68 -3.37
N LYS A 16 -14.59 -6.54 -2.76
CA LYS A 16 -15.56 -5.60 -3.32
C LYS A 16 -15.01 -4.19 -3.28
N HIS A 17 -15.03 -3.52 -4.42
CA HIS A 17 -14.67 -2.12 -4.53
C HIS A 17 -15.60 -1.25 -3.69
N ALA A 18 -15.07 -0.25 -3.00
CA ALA A 18 -15.86 0.66 -2.20
C ALA A 18 -16.65 1.63 -3.09
N ASN A 19 -17.93 1.88 -2.76
CA ASN A 19 -18.75 2.85 -3.48
C ASN A 19 -18.32 4.29 -3.22
N ASP A 20 -17.87 4.56 -1.98
CA ASP A 20 -17.38 5.86 -1.51
C ASP A 20 -16.02 5.66 -0.83
N PHE A 21 -15.15 6.64 -0.97
CA PHE A 21 -13.79 6.55 -0.43
C PHE A 21 -13.00 5.32 -0.92
N GLY A 22 -13.30 4.85 -2.13
CA GLY A 22 -12.66 3.68 -2.75
C GLY A 22 -11.58 4.04 -3.76
N TYR A 23 -11.40 5.31 -4.08
CA TYR A 23 -10.43 5.74 -5.09
C TYR A 23 -9.87 7.12 -4.78
N PHE A 24 -8.60 7.30 -5.03
CA PHE A 24 -7.95 8.60 -5.15
C PHE A 24 -6.79 8.52 -6.13
N LYS A 25 -6.30 9.69 -6.56
CA LYS A 25 -5.11 9.82 -7.39
C LYS A 25 -4.25 10.98 -6.93
N LEU A 26 -2.95 10.81 -7.09
CA LEU A 26 -1.93 11.83 -6.81
C LEU A 26 -1.08 12.05 -8.05
N LYS A 27 -0.52 13.23 -8.18
CA LYS A 27 0.47 13.54 -9.21
C LYS A 27 1.84 13.69 -8.56
N ALA A 28 2.80 12.91 -9.03
CA ALA A 28 4.19 12.99 -8.61
C ALA A 28 5.05 13.52 -9.76
N LYS A 29 5.88 14.54 -9.48
CA LYS A 29 6.90 15.05 -10.42
C LYS A 29 8.16 14.20 -10.32
N CYS A 30 8.06 12.96 -10.74
CA CYS A 30 9.17 12.02 -10.75
C CYS A 30 8.93 10.88 -11.73
N ASN A 31 9.98 10.14 -12.03
CA ASN A 31 9.89 8.88 -12.76
C ASN A 31 9.17 7.84 -11.88
N TRP A 32 8.26 7.09 -12.48
CA TRP A 32 7.46 6.05 -11.80
C TRP A 32 8.29 5.00 -11.05
N LYS A 33 9.52 4.76 -11.46
CA LYS A 33 10.41 3.78 -10.82
C LYS A 33 10.76 4.17 -9.39
N PHE A 34 10.82 5.47 -9.07
CA PHE A 34 11.04 5.92 -7.69
C PHE A 34 9.91 5.53 -6.76
N ALA A 35 8.66 5.59 -7.23
CA ALA A 35 7.53 5.10 -6.44
C ALA A 35 7.62 3.59 -6.15
N ILE A 36 8.06 2.78 -7.13
CA ILE A 36 8.30 1.34 -6.92
C ILE A 36 9.46 1.10 -5.95
N GLU A 37 10.59 1.78 -6.11
CA GLU A 37 11.73 1.67 -5.21
C GLU A 37 11.34 2.00 -3.78
N ASN A 38 10.70 3.15 -3.56
CA ASN A 38 10.19 3.60 -2.27
C ASN A 38 9.19 2.60 -1.65
N TYR A 39 8.30 2.04 -2.47
CA TYR A 39 7.30 1.08 -2.01
C TYR A 39 7.90 -0.25 -1.56
N CYS A 40 9.00 -0.69 -2.15
CA CYS A 40 9.61 -1.99 -1.89
C CYS A 40 10.51 -2.04 -0.65
N GLU A 41 10.94 -0.88 -0.12
CA GLU A 41 11.82 -0.80 1.05
C GLU A 41 11.11 -0.16 2.26
N SER A 42 11.71 -0.22 3.44
CA SER A 42 11.14 0.31 4.68
C SER A 42 12.04 1.33 5.37
N TYR A 43 13.18 1.66 4.81
CA TYR A 43 14.18 2.51 5.45
C TYR A 43 13.67 3.95 5.68
N HIS A 44 12.84 4.46 4.76
CA HIS A 44 12.25 5.80 4.89
C HIS A 44 11.18 5.90 6.00
N LEU A 45 10.63 4.78 6.46
CA LEU A 45 9.45 4.74 7.33
C LEU A 45 9.55 5.65 8.57
N PRO A 46 10.64 5.58 9.41
CA PRO A 46 10.71 6.40 10.61
C PRO A 46 10.81 7.90 10.34
N TRP A 47 11.27 8.28 9.16
CA TRP A 47 11.56 9.66 8.79
C TRP A 47 10.44 10.31 7.98
N VAL A 48 9.83 9.54 7.10
CA VAL A 48 8.77 10.01 6.18
C VAL A 48 7.39 9.79 6.80
N HIS A 49 7.19 8.66 7.49
CA HIS A 49 5.89 8.25 8.04
C HIS A 49 5.94 8.07 9.57
N PRO A 50 6.23 9.11 10.36
CA PRO A 50 6.29 8.96 11.82
C PRO A 50 4.99 8.42 12.41
N GLY A 51 3.83 8.85 11.88
CA GLY A 51 2.52 8.35 12.31
C GLY A 51 2.28 6.88 11.97
N LEU A 52 2.72 6.40 10.81
CA LEU A 52 2.65 4.97 10.45
C LEU A 52 3.58 4.15 11.35
N ASN A 53 4.77 4.66 11.65
CA ASN A 53 5.75 3.97 12.48
C ASN A 53 5.30 3.78 13.94
N GLU A 54 4.26 4.50 14.42
CA GLU A 54 3.67 4.27 15.74
C GLU A 54 2.97 2.91 15.87
N TYR A 55 2.38 2.40 14.79
CA TYR A 55 1.59 1.15 14.79
C TYR A 55 2.05 0.10 13.76
N SER A 56 3.13 0.40 13.04
CA SER A 56 3.81 -0.51 12.12
C SER A 56 5.31 -0.15 12.12
N LYS A 57 6.01 -0.56 13.18
CA LYS A 57 7.41 -0.17 13.41
C LYS A 57 8.33 -0.78 12.37
N ILE A 58 9.41 -0.07 12.04
CA ILE A 58 10.41 -0.56 11.08
C ILE A 58 10.97 -1.92 11.47
N ASP A 59 11.19 -2.19 12.74
CA ASP A 59 11.73 -3.46 13.26
C ASP A 59 10.78 -4.65 13.03
N ASP A 60 9.49 -4.38 12.84
CA ASP A 60 8.47 -5.40 12.52
C ASP A 60 8.44 -5.76 11.02
N HIS A 61 9.19 -5.03 10.19
CA HIS A 61 9.18 -5.21 8.74
C HIS A 61 10.16 -6.29 8.28
N TYR A 62 9.79 -6.95 7.19
CA TYR A 62 10.62 -7.97 6.53
C TYR A 62 10.53 -7.83 5.02
N HIS A 63 11.61 -8.21 4.34
CA HIS A 63 11.64 -8.21 2.88
C HIS A 63 10.96 -9.43 2.29
N ILE A 64 10.28 -9.22 1.19
CA ILE A 64 9.69 -10.26 0.37
C ILE A 64 10.52 -10.37 -0.90
N GLN A 65 11.44 -11.31 -0.89
CA GLN A 65 12.20 -11.62 -2.08
C GLN A 65 11.32 -12.37 -3.08
N GLY A 66 11.05 -11.72 -4.19
CA GLY A 66 10.25 -12.25 -5.27
C GLY A 66 11.09 -12.96 -6.34
N LEU A 67 10.41 -13.32 -7.43
CA LEU A 67 11.08 -13.80 -8.63
C LEU A 67 11.56 -12.60 -9.46
N PRO A 68 12.77 -12.67 -10.07
CA PRO A 68 13.25 -11.61 -10.95
C PRO A 68 12.23 -11.24 -12.02
N ASN A 69 12.07 -9.94 -12.28
CA ASN A 69 11.12 -9.38 -13.26
C ASN A 69 9.63 -9.74 -13.05
N ARG A 70 9.24 -10.16 -11.83
CA ARG A 70 7.85 -10.49 -11.55
C ARG A 70 7.29 -9.69 -10.38
N PHE A 71 7.88 -9.84 -9.21
CA PHE A 71 7.44 -9.14 -8.00
C PHE A 71 8.56 -9.04 -6.97
N ALA A 72 8.48 -8.02 -6.17
CA ALA A 72 9.25 -7.81 -4.94
C ALA A 72 8.36 -7.12 -3.91
N GLY A 73 8.83 -6.92 -2.71
CA GLY A 73 8.07 -6.15 -1.73
C GLY A 73 8.56 -6.30 -0.31
N LYS A 74 7.71 -5.85 0.59
CA LYS A 74 7.92 -5.89 2.03
C LYS A 74 6.66 -6.35 2.75
N GLY A 75 6.78 -6.72 3.99
CA GLY A 75 5.66 -6.98 4.87
C GLY A 75 5.96 -6.52 6.28
N THR A 76 4.95 -6.47 7.12
CA THR A 76 5.08 -6.23 8.54
C THR A 76 4.32 -7.29 9.32
N ILE A 77 4.86 -7.71 10.45
CA ILE A 77 4.15 -8.62 11.37
C ILE A 77 3.15 -7.90 12.25
N ASN A 78 3.21 -6.56 12.29
CA ASN A 78 2.39 -5.74 13.15
C ASN A 78 1.87 -4.49 12.42
N TYR A 79 0.68 -4.59 11.85
CA TYR A 79 -0.09 -3.48 11.29
C TYR A 79 -1.42 -3.37 12.04
N ASN A 80 -1.55 -2.38 12.90
CA ASN A 80 -2.72 -2.24 13.77
C ASN A 80 -3.15 -0.77 13.94
N PRO A 81 -3.60 -0.10 12.85
CA PRO A 81 -4.08 1.27 12.94
C PRO A 81 -5.32 1.37 13.84
N LYS A 82 -5.42 2.47 14.58
CA LYS A 82 -6.57 2.76 15.42
C LYS A 82 -7.55 3.65 14.66
N PHE A 83 -8.72 3.11 14.37
CA PHE A 83 -9.84 3.87 13.82
C PHE A 83 -10.84 4.24 14.92
N ASN A 84 -11.45 5.42 14.78
CA ASN A 84 -12.48 5.89 15.68
C ASN A 84 -13.81 5.16 15.45
N GLY A 85 -14.51 4.83 16.54
CA GLY A 85 -15.81 4.17 16.48
C GLY A 85 -15.78 2.77 17.08
N LYS A 86 -17.00 2.21 17.29
CA LYS A 86 -17.18 0.87 17.86
C LYS A 86 -17.13 -0.26 16.81
N GLU A 87 -17.33 0.12 15.55
CA GLU A 87 -17.38 -0.85 14.45
C GLU A 87 -15.98 -1.31 14.04
N LYS A 88 -15.91 -2.54 13.55
CA LYS A 88 -14.70 -3.11 12.95
C LYS A 88 -15.03 -3.61 11.54
N LEU A 89 -14.12 -3.43 10.60
CA LEU A 89 -14.26 -4.00 9.27
C LEU A 89 -14.23 -5.53 9.32
N PRO A 90 -15.06 -6.22 8.52
CA PRO A 90 -14.97 -7.67 8.38
C PRO A 90 -13.62 -8.10 7.85
N CYS A 91 -13.07 -9.17 8.42
CA CYS A 91 -11.83 -9.78 7.97
C CYS A 91 -12.08 -10.89 6.93
N PHE A 92 -11.06 -11.22 6.15
CA PHE A 92 -11.08 -12.41 5.29
C PHE A 92 -11.27 -13.68 6.14
N PRO A 93 -12.23 -14.54 5.81
CA PRO A 93 -12.57 -15.72 6.66
C PRO A 93 -11.42 -16.70 6.87
N ASN A 94 -10.54 -16.80 5.89
CA ASN A 94 -9.38 -17.71 5.93
C ASN A 94 -8.09 -17.01 6.35
N TRP A 95 -8.16 -15.78 6.90
CA TRP A 95 -6.99 -15.09 7.40
C TRP A 95 -6.37 -15.89 8.57
N PRO A 96 -5.06 -16.15 8.55
CA PRO A 96 -4.42 -16.95 9.59
C PRO A 96 -4.52 -16.27 10.97
N LYS A 97 -5.07 -16.99 11.95
CA LYS A 97 -5.23 -16.45 13.32
C LYS A 97 -3.91 -16.06 13.99
N ASN A 98 -2.85 -16.80 13.70
CA ASN A 98 -1.51 -16.54 14.23
C ASN A 98 -0.76 -15.39 13.50
N LYS A 99 -1.40 -14.77 12.51
CA LYS A 99 -0.88 -13.66 11.71
C LYS A 99 -1.89 -12.51 11.61
N GLU A 100 -2.63 -12.29 12.69
CA GLU A 100 -3.77 -11.36 12.67
C GLU A 100 -3.39 -9.95 12.20
N ASN A 101 -2.23 -9.44 12.62
CA ASN A 101 -1.78 -8.09 12.31
C ASN A 101 -0.75 -8.02 11.17
N ILE A 102 -0.59 -9.09 10.41
CA ILE A 102 0.32 -9.05 9.25
C ILE A 102 -0.27 -8.20 8.14
N ALA A 103 0.59 -7.44 7.47
CA ALA A 103 0.28 -6.80 6.19
C ALA A 103 1.42 -7.06 5.19
N GLU A 104 1.10 -7.14 3.92
CA GLU A 104 2.08 -7.32 2.85
C GLU A 104 1.90 -6.25 1.77
N TYR A 105 3.00 -5.70 1.31
CA TYR A 105 3.11 -4.65 0.30
C TYR A 105 3.94 -5.19 -0.85
N ILE A 106 3.31 -5.46 -1.99
CA ILE A 106 3.90 -6.21 -3.09
C ILE A 106 3.89 -5.36 -4.35
N ALA A 107 5.06 -5.12 -4.92
CA ALA A 107 5.18 -4.56 -6.25
C ALA A 107 5.18 -5.68 -7.29
N LEU A 108 4.26 -5.60 -8.23
CA LEU A 108 4.19 -6.46 -9.42
C LEU A 108 4.79 -5.70 -10.60
N PHE A 109 5.80 -6.30 -11.23
CA PHE A 109 6.40 -5.68 -12.39
C PHE A 109 5.37 -5.48 -13.53
N PRO A 110 5.35 -4.33 -14.22
CA PRO A 110 6.29 -3.22 -14.03
C PRO A 110 5.83 -2.15 -13.02
N ASN A 111 4.53 -1.88 -12.87
CA ASN A 111 4.01 -0.64 -12.29
C ASN A 111 2.73 -0.81 -11.46
N VAL A 112 2.46 -2.00 -10.94
CA VAL A 112 1.32 -2.28 -10.07
C VAL A 112 1.81 -2.67 -8.68
N MET A 113 1.23 -2.07 -7.66
CA MET A 113 1.51 -2.36 -6.26
C MET A 113 0.24 -2.79 -5.54
N LEU A 114 0.38 -3.70 -4.60
CA LEU A 114 -0.72 -4.29 -3.86
C LEU A 114 -0.48 -4.16 -2.36
N GLY A 115 -1.45 -3.63 -1.62
CA GLY A 115 -1.47 -3.70 -0.17
C GLY A 115 -2.48 -4.73 0.29
N ILE A 116 -2.02 -5.69 1.10
CA ILE A 116 -2.80 -6.85 1.51
C ILE A 116 -2.93 -6.84 3.02
N HIS A 117 -4.15 -6.61 3.50
CA HIS A 117 -4.51 -6.51 4.91
C HIS A 117 -5.63 -7.49 5.26
N LYS A 118 -5.81 -7.76 6.56
CA LYS A 118 -6.83 -8.72 7.02
C LYS A 118 -8.27 -8.35 6.65
N ASP A 119 -8.55 -7.06 6.48
CA ASP A 119 -9.89 -6.50 6.34
C ASP A 119 -10.09 -5.62 5.10
N HIS A 120 -9.02 -5.32 4.40
CA HIS A 120 -9.05 -4.60 3.14
C HIS A 120 -7.88 -4.98 2.25
N TYR A 121 -7.96 -4.54 1.02
CA TYR A 121 -6.98 -4.74 -0.03
C TYR A 121 -6.96 -3.49 -0.88
N TYR A 122 -5.80 -3.05 -1.33
CA TYR A 122 -5.74 -2.01 -2.35
C TYR A 122 -4.87 -2.41 -3.54
N VAL A 123 -5.23 -1.85 -4.67
CA VAL A 123 -4.42 -1.82 -5.88
C VAL A 123 -3.92 -0.39 -6.04
N TYR A 124 -2.62 -0.24 -6.13
CA TYR A 124 -1.94 1.02 -6.36
C TYR A 124 -1.16 0.89 -7.66
N TRP A 125 -1.53 1.65 -8.67
CA TRP A 125 -0.91 1.52 -9.98
C TRP A 125 -0.45 2.88 -10.50
N LEU A 126 0.64 2.84 -11.28
CA LEU A 126 1.33 4.01 -11.75
C LEU A 126 1.07 4.19 -13.24
N GLU A 127 0.69 5.38 -13.62
CA GLU A 127 0.54 5.84 -15.00
C GLU A 127 1.67 6.82 -15.32
N PRO A 128 2.75 6.38 -16.00
CA PRO A 128 3.80 7.28 -16.46
C PRO A 128 3.24 8.23 -17.51
N LEU A 129 3.33 9.54 -17.27
CA LEU A 129 2.96 10.55 -18.26
C LEU A 129 4.14 10.88 -19.16
N ASP A 130 5.33 10.94 -18.57
CA ASP A 130 6.63 11.08 -19.21
C ASP A 130 7.74 10.58 -18.27
N HIS A 131 9.01 10.90 -18.56
CA HIS A 131 10.15 10.42 -17.79
C HIS A 131 10.29 11.06 -16.40
N GLU A 132 9.58 12.16 -16.12
CA GLU A 132 9.62 12.88 -14.84
C GLU A 132 8.24 13.19 -14.26
N ASN A 133 7.18 12.67 -14.84
CA ASN A 133 5.83 12.85 -14.35
C ASN A 133 5.06 11.55 -14.33
N THR A 134 4.44 11.27 -13.18
CA THR A 134 3.64 10.07 -12.94
C THR A 134 2.31 10.44 -12.30
N LEU A 135 1.23 9.79 -12.72
CA LEU A 135 0.00 9.73 -11.94
C LEU A 135 -0.03 8.42 -11.16
N GLU A 136 -0.38 8.53 -9.92
CA GLU A 136 -0.51 7.43 -8.98
C GLU A 136 -1.98 7.24 -8.65
N HIS A 137 -2.50 6.04 -8.84
CA HIS A 137 -3.91 5.71 -8.65
C HIS A 137 -4.03 4.64 -7.59
N MET A 138 -4.88 4.86 -6.59
CA MET A 138 -5.19 3.85 -5.59
C MET A 138 -6.67 3.50 -5.60
N GLU A 139 -6.97 2.22 -5.68
CA GLU A 139 -8.30 1.65 -5.52
C GLU A 139 -8.36 0.77 -4.29
N ILE A 140 -9.35 0.98 -3.42
CA ILE A 140 -9.49 0.29 -2.14
C ILE A 140 -10.70 -0.65 -2.19
N TYR A 141 -10.47 -1.87 -1.77
CA TYR A 141 -11.43 -2.95 -1.75
C TYR A 141 -11.62 -3.48 -0.34
N TYR A 142 -12.83 -3.88 0.01
CA TYR A 142 -13.19 -4.40 1.33
C TYR A 142 -13.77 -5.81 1.24
N VAL A 143 -13.84 -6.49 2.40
CA VAL A 143 -14.35 -7.85 2.50
C VAL A 143 -15.88 -7.86 2.56
N GLY A 144 -16.50 -8.19 1.44
CA GLY A 144 -17.94 -8.31 1.28
C GLY A 144 -18.68 -7.01 0.97
N GLU A 145 -19.87 -7.14 0.37
CA GLU A 145 -20.71 -6.02 -0.07
C GLU A 145 -21.06 -5.05 1.08
N LYS A 146 -21.33 -5.59 2.28
CA LYS A 146 -21.69 -4.74 3.43
C LYS A 146 -20.56 -3.80 3.81
N ALA A 147 -19.32 -4.30 3.91
CA ALA A 147 -18.16 -3.48 4.23
C ALA A 147 -17.90 -2.43 3.14
N ALA A 148 -18.00 -2.83 1.88
CA ALA A 148 -17.73 -1.97 0.74
C ALA A 148 -18.81 -0.88 0.51
N LYS A 149 -20.09 -1.15 0.79
CA LYS A 149 -21.19 -0.30 0.29
C LYS A 149 -22.15 0.22 1.35
N SER A 150 -22.27 -0.41 2.53
CA SER A 150 -23.27 -0.01 3.52
C SER A 150 -22.93 1.31 4.22
N LYS A 151 -23.95 2.03 4.66
CA LYS A 151 -23.82 3.25 5.49
C LYS A 151 -23.13 2.96 6.83
N ARG A 152 -23.33 1.74 7.39
CA ARG A 152 -22.74 1.29 8.65
C ARG A 152 -21.21 1.45 8.67
N PHE A 153 -20.52 1.11 7.59
CA PHE A 153 -19.07 1.15 7.52
C PHE A 153 -18.51 2.40 6.81
N LYS A 154 -19.37 3.37 6.45
CA LYS A 154 -18.93 4.58 5.74
C LYS A 154 -17.85 5.36 6.47
N SER A 155 -17.98 5.52 7.79
CA SER A 155 -16.97 6.22 8.61
C SER A 155 -15.62 5.51 8.59
N LEU A 156 -15.60 4.18 8.69
CA LEU A 156 -14.36 3.39 8.62
C LEU A 156 -13.71 3.46 7.24
N ARG A 157 -14.50 3.39 6.16
CA ARG A 157 -13.97 3.59 4.80
C ARG A 157 -13.34 4.96 4.63
N LYS A 158 -13.99 6.02 5.15
CA LYS A 158 -13.44 7.39 5.12
C LYS A 158 -12.12 7.50 5.88
N GLN A 159 -12.04 6.90 7.07
CA GLN A 159 -10.82 6.91 7.87
C GLN A 159 -9.69 6.15 7.20
N ASN A 160 -9.99 4.96 6.65
CA ASN A 160 -9.01 4.14 5.94
C ASN A 160 -8.51 4.81 4.64
N HIS A 161 -9.43 5.41 3.88
CA HIS A 161 -9.09 6.20 2.69
C HIS A 161 -8.13 7.35 3.04
N LYS A 162 -8.50 8.14 4.07
CA LYS A 162 -7.67 9.26 4.49
C LYS A 162 -6.29 8.80 4.97
N LEU A 163 -6.23 7.70 5.71
CA LEU A 163 -4.97 7.12 6.15
C LEU A 163 -4.05 6.83 4.97
N TRP A 164 -4.55 6.13 3.95
CA TRP A 164 -3.76 5.79 2.77
C TRP A 164 -3.43 7.00 1.92
N GLU A 165 -4.37 7.93 1.77
CA GLU A 165 -4.13 9.18 1.05
C GLU A 165 -3.03 10.02 1.70
N ASP A 166 -3.03 10.12 3.04
CA ASP A 166 -2.02 10.87 3.78
C ASP A 166 -0.63 10.21 3.65
N ILE A 167 -0.53 8.89 3.83
CA ILE A 167 0.71 8.13 3.65
C ILE A 167 1.27 8.34 2.23
N GLN A 168 0.45 8.21 1.20
CA GLN A 168 0.91 8.37 -0.17
C GLN A 168 1.33 9.83 -0.49
N LYS A 169 0.70 10.83 0.14
CA LYS A 169 1.15 12.23 0.00
C LYS A 169 2.54 12.47 0.60
N GLU A 170 2.83 11.82 1.73
CA GLU A 170 4.17 11.85 2.34
C GLU A 170 5.20 11.19 1.40
N ASP A 171 4.85 10.06 0.78
CA ASP A 171 5.70 9.39 -0.21
C ASP A 171 5.94 10.24 -1.47
N VAL A 172 4.91 10.91 -1.98
CA VAL A 172 5.04 11.80 -3.15
C VAL A 172 6.08 12.89 -2.92
N ASP A 173 6.15 13.48 -1.73
CA ASP A 173 7.15 14.50 -1.41
C ASP A 173 8.57 13.93 -1.49
N ILE A 174 8.81 12.77 -0.89
CA ILE A 174 10.17 12.19 -0.87
C ILE A 174 10.62 11.70 -2.26
N ILE A 175 9.74 11.06 -3.04
CA ILE A 175 10.12 10.58 -4.37
C ILE A 175 10.39 11.72 -5.36
N GLN A 176 9.72 12.87 -5.21
CA GLN A 176 10.04 14.08 -5.97
C GLN A 176 11.42 14.63 -5.63
N ARG A 177 11.80 14.60 -4.34
CA ARG A 177 13.17 14.97 -3.91
C ARG A 177 14.22 13.99 -4.44
N MET A 178 13.90 12.69 -4.51
CA MET A 178 14.76 11.69 -5.13
C MET A 178 15.01 12.02 -6.62
N GLN A 179 13.97 12.41 -7.36
CA GLN A 179 14.12 12.85 -8.76
C GLN A 179 15.07 14.04 -8.88
N ILE A 180 14.91 15.06 -8.03
CA ILE A 180 15.80 16.22 -8.01
C ILE A 180 17.25 15.80 -7.72
N GLY A 181 17.46 14.92 -6.75
CA GLY A 181 18.78 14.39 -6.43
C GLY A 181 19.43 13.64 -7.60
N ARG A 182 18.65 12.85 -8.33
CA ARG A 182 19.11 12.12 -9.52
C ARG A 182 19.51 13.04 -10.67
N ASN A 183 18.83 14.17 -10.81
CA ASN A 183 19.14 15.16 -11.84
C ASN A 183 20.33 16.07 -11.48
N SER A 184 20.90 15.93 -10.30
CA SER A 184 22.06 16.69 -9.86
C SER A 184 23.33 16.26 -10.61
N ASN A 185 24.13 17.24 -11.03
CA ASN A 185 25.46 17.00 -11.63
C ASN A 185 26.45 16.31 -10.67
N ALA A 186 26.17 16.35 -9.37
CA ALA A 186 26.96 15.65 -8.33
C ALA A 186 26.56 14.19 -8.18
N TYR A 187 25.48 13.73 -8.81
CA TYR A 187 25.04 12.35 -8.71
C TYR A 187 25.90 11.45 -9.62
N ASN A 188 26.65 10.56 -9.02
CA ASN A 188 27.55 9.62 -9.71
C ASN A 188 27.09 8.15 -9.62
N GLY A 189 25.84 7.91 -9.28
CA GLY A 189 25.31 6.58 -8.98
C GLY A 189 25.35 6.27 -7.49
N GLY A 190 24.79 5.13 -7.11
CA GLY A 190 24.82 4.57 -5.76
C GLY A 190 25.19 3.10 -5.81
N ASN A 191 25.79 2.60 -4.74
CA ASN A 191 25.95 1.16 -4.53
C ASN A 191 24.69 0.61 -3.84
N PHE A 192 24.21 -0.52 -4.33
CA PHE A 192 23.11 -1.27 -3.72
C PHE A 192 23.69 -2.40 -2.85
#